data_5290e4569dab9be283e0a8d6c4ef206d
#
_entry.id   5290e4569dab9be283e0a8d6c4ef206d
#
_cell.length_a   1.000
_cell.length_b   1.000
_cell.length_c   1.000
_cell.angle_alpha   90.00
_cell.angle_beta   90.00
_cell.angle_gamma   90.00
#
_symmetry.space_group_name_H-M   'P 1'
#
loop_
_entity.id
_entity.type
_entity.pdbx_description
1 polymer ?
#
loop_
_entity_poly.entity_id
_entity_poly.type
_entity_poly.pdbx_seq_one_letter_code
_entity_poly.pdbx_strand_id
1 'polypeptide(L)'
;MKNICITSASRTAVGSLNRSLKNIPGHELGSAVISESVKISKMKKEEVDEVIFGQVLTGGAGQNPARQASILSGIPKEKPAYIVNQVCGSGIRSVVSGFQSIKSGDSKIVIAGGQESMSLAPHSIHLRDGKKLGDTEMIDTLIKDGLWDAFHGYHMGMTAENVAEKFQVTR
;
A
#
# COMPACT_ATOMS: atom_id res chain seq x y z
N MET A 1 11.24 28.88 -7.07
CA MET A 1 10.70 27.62 -6.47
C MET A 1 11.55 26.47 -7.00
N LYS A 2 11.97 25.52 -6.16
CA LYS A 2 12.67 24.33 -6.65
C LYS A 2 11.68 23.47 -7.45
N ASN A 3 12.05 23.07 -8.67
CA ASN A 3 11.30 22.10 -9.45
C ASN A 3 11.52 20.71 -8.86
N ILE A 4 10.44 19.99 -8.56
CA ILE A 4 10.46 18.60 -8.11
C ILE A 4 10.05 17.75 -9.31
N CYS A 5 10.82 16.72 -9.60
CA CYS A 5 10.60 15.87 -10.76
C CYS A 5 10.52 14.39 -10.34
N ILE A 6 9.83 13.60 -11.15
CA ILE A 6 9.80 12.14 -11.05
C ILE A 6 10.88 11.61 -12.00
N THR A 7 11.84 10.88 -11.45
CA THR A 7 13.03 10.39 -12.18
C THR A 7 12.89 8.93 -12.63
N SER A 8 12.00 8.17 -11.99
CA SER A 8 11.74 6.77 -12.36
C SER A 8 10.30 6.40 -12.01
N ALA A 9 9.79 5.39 -12.69
CA ALA A 9 8.54 4.74 -12.36
C ALA A 9 8.66 3.25 -12.70
N SER A 10 8.22 2.40 -11.78
CA SER A 10 8.22 0.94 -11.97
C SER A 10 6.95 0.33 -11.39
N ARG A 11 6.55 -0.80 -11.96
CA ARG A 11 5.35 -1.52 -11.54
C ARG A 11 5.55 -3.02 -11.74
N THR A 12 5.08 -3.82 -10.79
CA THR A 12 4.92 -5.27 -10.98
C THR A 12 3.73 -5.56 -11.90
N ALA A 13 3.63 -6.77 -12.40
CA ALA A 13 2.36 -7.25 -12.94
C ALA A 13 1.25 -7.17 -11.90
N VAL A 14 0.01 -6.94 -12.35
CA VAL A 14 -1.18 -7.00 -11.49
C VAL A 14 -1.72 -8.42 -11.56
N GLY A 15 -1.63 -9.14 -10.45
CA GLY A 15 -2.17 -10.50 -10.33
C GLY A 15 -3.67 -10.49 -10.07
N SER A 16 -4.36 -11.53 -10.52
CA SER A 16 -5.73 -11.81 -10.07
C SER A 16 -5.72 -12.42 -8.67
N LEU A 17 -6.81 -12.20 -7.93
CA LEU A 17 -6.99 -12.75 -6.58
C LEU A 17 -6.78 -14.27 -6.59
N ASN A 18 -5.99 -14.75 -5.64
CA ASN A 18 -5.64 -16.17 -5.46
C ASN A 18 -5.01 -16.86 -6.69
N ARG A 19 -4.34 -16.09 -7.57
CA ARG A 19 -3.65 -16.62 -8.75
C ARG A 19 -2.11 -16.51 -8.60
N SER A 20 -1.43 -16.18 -9.68
CA SER A 20 0.04 -16.28 -9.82
C SER A 20 0.86 -15.56 -8.72
N LEU A 21 0.37 -14.47 -8.16
CA LEU A 21 1.05 -13.72 -7.09
C LEU A 21 0.51 -13.99 -5.69
N LYS A 22 -0.37 -14.98 -5.51
CA LYS A 22 -1.11 -15.21 -4.28
C LYS A 22 -0.26 -15.41 -3.01
N ASN A 23 0.95 -15.94 -3.18
CA ASN A 23 1.84 -16.27 -2.06
C ASN A 23 2.93 -15.21 -1.83
N ILE A 24 2.89 -14.08 -2.57
CA ILE A 24 3.91 -13.05 -2.46
C ILE A 24 3.39 -11.93 -1.56
N PRO A 25 4.03 -11.70 -0.41
CA PRO A 25 3.66 -10.61 0.48
C PRO A 25 3.81 -9.23 -0.17
N GLY A 26 2.98 -8.27 0.24
CA GLY A 26 3.01 -6.91 -0.32
C GLY A 26 4.41 -6.27 -0.22
N HIS A 27 5.12 -6.45 0.88
CA HIS A 27 6.45 -5.88 1.07
C HIS A 27 7.53 -6.48 0.15
N GLU A 28 7.37 -7.71 -0.34
CA GLU A 28 8.26 -8.28 -1.36
C GLU A 28 7.98 -7.65 -2.73
N LEU A 29 6.72 -7.47 -3.10
CA LEU A 29 6.34 -6.73 -4.30
C LEU A 29 6.85 -5.29 -4.23
N GLY A 30 6.71 -4.64 -3.09
CA GLY A 30 7.24 -3.30 -2.82
C GLY A 30 8.76 -3.24 -2.96
N SER A 31 9.48 -4.21 -2.39
CA SER A 31 10.94 -4.30 -2.50
C SER A 31 11.41 -4.41 -3.96
N ALA A 32 10.71 -5.20 -4.76
CA ALA A 32 11.04 -5.37 -6.19
C ALA A 32 10.94 -4.04 -6.95
N VAL A 33 9.85 -3.28 -6.75
CA VAL A 33 9.67 -1.99 -7.43
C VAL A 33 10.59 -0.89 -6.89
N ILE A 34 10.93 -0.89 -5.60
CA ILE A 34 11.93 0.01 -5.03
C ILE A 34 13.29 -0.24 -5.70
N SER A 35 13.72 -1.49 -5.74
CA SER A 35 15.01 -1.89 -6.34
C SER A 35 15.10 -1.48 -7.81
N GLU A 36 14.04 -1.72 -8.59
CA GLU A 36 14.01 -1.35 -10.01
C GLU A 36 13.95 0.17 -10.19
N SER A 37 13.20 0.90 -9.36
CA SER A 37 13.16 2.37 -9.42
C SER A 37 14.51 3.01 -9.15
N VAL A 38 15.26 2.52 -8.16
CA VAL A 38 16.63 2.96 -7.88
C VAL A 38 17.55 2.70 -9.08
N LYS A 39 17.44 1.51 -9.67
CA LYS A 39 18.24 1.13 -10.85
C LYS A 39 17.92 2.01 -12.06
N ILE A 40 16.65 2.24 -12.38
CA ILE A 40 16.21 3.10 -13.50
C ILE A 40 16.70 4.53 -13.30
N SER A 41 16.59 5.08 -12.09
CA SER A 41 17.03 6.43 -11.78
C SER A 41 18.55 6.60 -11.75
N LYS A 42 19.30 5.49 -11.80
CA LYS A 42 20.79 5.45 -11.67
C LYS A 42 21.31 6.07 -10.37
N MET A 43 20.50 6.08 -9.34
CA MET A 43 20.84 6.62 -8.03
C MET A 43 21.42 5.55 -7.14
N LYS A 44 22.17 5.95 -6.13
CA LYS A 44 22.64 5.05 -5.08
C LYS A 44 21.55 4.91 -4.01
N LYS A 45 21.47 3.75 -3.39
CA LYS A 45 20.50 3.48 -2.31
C LYS A 45 20.69 4.39 -1.10
N GLU A 46 21.92 4.79 -0.83
CA GLU A 46 22.33 5.68 0.24
C GLU A 46 21.84 7.14 0.03
N GLU A 47 21.56 7.52 -1.20
CA GLU A 47 21.06 8.85 -1.56
C GLU A 47 19.56 9.01 -1.29
N VAL A 48 18.83 7.91 -1.14
CA VAL A 48 17.40 7.93 -0.78
C VAL A 48 17.25 8.43 0.65
N ASP A 49 16.42 9.45 0.86
CA ASP A 49 16.20 10.02 2.20
C ASP A 49 15.06 9.31 2.93
N GLU A 50 14.00 8.92 2.24
CA GLU A 50 12.89 8.19 2.84
C GLU A 50 12.07 7.37 1.82
N VAL A 51 11.30 6.41 2.34
CA VAL A 51 10.37 5.57 1.56
C VAL A 51 8.95 5.75 2.11
N ILE A 52 8.01 6.16 1.26
CA ILE A 52 6.61 6.35 1.63
C ILE A 52 5.74 5.46 0.75
N PHE A 53 5.10 4.46 1.33
CA PHE A 53 4.26 3.52 0.58
C PHE A 53 2.83 3.52 1.05
N GLY A 54 1.91 3.49 0.10
CA GLY A 54 0.49 3.25 0.34
C GLY A 54 0.24 1.76 0.51
N GLN A 55 -0.52 1.39 1.55
CA GLN A 55 -1.05 0.05 1.74
C GLN A 55 -2.30 0.11 2.62
N VAL A 56 -3.30 -0.67 2.27
CA VAL A 56 -4.58 -0.72 2.98
C VAL A 56 -4.59 -1.89 3.97
N LEU A 57 -4.30 -3.09 3.47
CA LEU A 57 -4.44 -4.35 4.21
C LEU A 57 -3.12 -4.69 4.91
N THR A 58 -2.96 -4.22 6.13
CA THR A 58 -1.73 -4.41 6.92
C THR A 58 -1.87 -5.49 8.00
N GLY A 59 -3.06 -6.03 8.19
CA GLY A 59 -3.32 -7.08 9.17
C GLY A 59 -2.46 -8.31 8.91
N GLY A 60 -1.71 -8.79 9.92
CA GLY A 60 -0.81 -9.92 9.79
C GLY A 60 0.44 -9.72 8.94
N ALA A 61 0.63 -8.55 8.32
CA ALA A 61 1.78 -8.26 7.45
C ALA A 61 3.08 -7.93 8.22
N GLY A 62 3.04 -7.94 9.54
CA GLY A 62 4.16 -7.57 10.40
C GLY A 62 4.29 -6.06 10.61
N GLN A 63 5.36 -5.67 11.29
CA GLN A 63 5.59 -4.26 11.60
C GLN A 63 5.95 -3.49 10.33
N ASN A 64 5.24 -2.39 10.07
CA ASN A 64 5.53 -1.41 9.03
C ASN A 64 5.98 -2.04 7.70
N PRO A 65 5.07 -2.52 6.86
CA PRO A 65 5.41 -3.19 5.61
C PRO A 65 6.22 -2.32 4.62
N ALA A 66 6.10 -0.98 4.67
CA ALA A 66 6.98 -0.10 3.89
C ALA A 66 8.44 -0.19 4.37
N ARG A 67 8.63 -0.28 5.68
CA ARG A 67 9.96 -0.48 6.26
C ARG A 67 10.55 -1.83 5.83
N GLN A 68 9.74 -2.89 5.84
CA GLN A 68 10.18 -4.19 5.37
C GLN A 68 10.60 -4.14 3.89
N ALA A 69 9.79 -3.53 3.03
CA ALA A 69 10.12 -3.36 1.61
C ALA A 69 11.41 -2.53 1.41
N SER A 70 11.57 -1.45 2.14
CA SER A 70 12.75 -0.59 2.12
C SER A 70 14.03 -1.37 2.46
N ILE A 71 14.03 -2.10 3.56
CA ILE A 71 15.20 -2.90 4.00
C ILE A 71 15.49 -4.03 3.01
N LEU A 72 14.48 -4.77 2.58
CA LEU A 72 14.63 -5.86 1.60
C LEU A 72 15.20 -5.36 0.26
N SER A 73 14.89 -4.13 -0.16
CA SER A 73 15.46 -3.53 -1.36
C SER A 73 16.90 -3.06 -1.18
N GLY A 74 17.42 -3.09 0.06
CA GLY A 74 18.77 -2.68 0.42
C GLY A 74 18.94 -1.17 0.64
N ILE A 75 17.86 -0.42 0.86
CA ILE A 75 17.94 0.95 1.39
C ILE A 75 18.53 0.89 2.81
N PRO A 76 19.47 1.78 3.15
CA PRO A 76 20.11 1.76 4.47
C PRO A 76 19.10 1.86 5.63
N LYS A 77 19.39 1.17 6.71
CA LYS A 77 18.52 1.09 7.89
C LYS A 77 18.31 2.44 8.60
N GLU A 78 19.16 3.40 8.38
CA GLU A 78 19.08 4.77 8.92
C GLU A 78 18.00 5.61 8.23
N LYS A 79 17.55 5.16 7.04
CA LYS A 79 16.56 5.90 6.27
C LYS A 79 15.14 5.55 6.74
N PRO A 80 14.30 6.53 7.07
CA PRO A 80 12.93 6.29 7.51
C PRO A 80 12.07 5.70 6.38
N ALA A 81 11.07 4.92 6.80
CA ALA A 81 10.03 4.43 5.92
C ALA A 81 8.71 4.34 6.68
N TYR A 82 7.60 4.64 6.02
CA TYR A 82 6.27 4.54 6.63
C TYR A 82 5.16 4.25 5.62
N ILE A 83 4.06 3.73 6.15
CA ILE A 83 2.84 3.46 5.41
C ILE A 83 1.88 4.65 5.52
N VAL A 84 1.23 4.98 4.40
CA VAL A 84 0.04 5.82 4.38
C VAL A 84 -1.17 4.98 3.98
N ASN A 85 -2.29 5.21 4.64
CA ASN A 85 -3.56 4.59 4.29
C ASN A 85 -4.63 5.68 4.04
N GLN A 86 -5.02 5.80 2.80
CA GLN A 86 -6.14 6.60 2.32
C GLN A 86 -7.00 5.71 1.40
N VAL A 87 -7.20 4.47 1.81
CA VAL A 87 -7.87 3.41 1.06
C VAL A 87 -7.30 3.32 -0.36
N CYS A 88 -8.11 3.28 -1.42
CA CYS A 88 -7.66 3.19 -2.81
C CYS A 88 -6.78 4.38 -3.26
N GLY A 89 -6.82 5.51 -2.56
CA GLY A 89 -6.00 6.70 -2.79
C GLY A 89 -4.59 6.65 -2.20
N SER A 90 -4.22 5.59 -1.46
CA SER A 90 -2.97 5.52 -0.69
C SER A 90 -1.72 5.69 -1.54
N GLY A 91 -1.67 5.08 -2.73
CA GLY A 91 -0.52 5.20 -3.64
C GLY A 91 -0.31 6.63 -4.13
N ILE A 92 -1.38 7.31 -4.55
CA ILE A 92 -1.33 8.74 -4.92
C ILE A 92 -0.96 9.60 -3.70
N ARG A 93 -1.52 9.28 -2.52
CA ARG A 93 -1.21 10.00 -1.29
C ARG A 93 0.26 9.92 -0.91
N SER A 94 0.91 8.78 -1.12
CA SER A 94 2.34 8.63 -0.88
C SER A 94 3.18 9.57 -1.76
N VAL A 95 2.80 9.72 -3.04
CA VAL A 95 3.46 10.65 -3.98
C VAL A 95 3.28 12.10 -3.52
N VAL A 96 2.07 12.48 -3.10
CA VAL A 96 1.80 13.81 -2.55
C VAL A 96 2.62 14.06 -1.28
N SER A 97 2.73 13.08 -0.39
CA SER A 97 3.53 13.18 0.83
C SER A 97 5.02 13.35 0.51
N GLY A 98 5.56 12.58 -0.44
CA GLY A 98 6.94 12.73 -0.92
C GLY A 98 7.20 14.11 -1.54
N PHE A 99 6.26 14.62 -2.35
CA PHE A 99 6.34 15.99 -2.86
C PHE A 99 6.38 17.01 -1.72
N GLN A 100 5.54 16.86 -0.71
CA GLN A 100 5.49 17.75 0.46
C GLN A 100 6.79 17.70 1.27
N SER A 101 7.35 16.51 1.52
CA SER A 101 8.62 16.31 2.23
C SER A 101 9.78 17.00 1.51
N ILE A 102 9.86 16.89 0.18
CA ILE A 102 10.87 17.60 -0.61
C ILE A 102 10.63 19.12 -0.60
N LYS A 103 9.39 19.54 -0.65
CA LYS A 103 8.99 20.95 -0.68
C LYS A 103 9.32 21.65 0.64
N SER A 104 9.11 20.98 1.78
CA SER A 104 9.46 21.49 3.12
C SER A 104 10.97 21.50 3.37
N GLY A 105 11.72 20.69 2.64
CA GLY A 105 13.18 20.57 2.79
C GLY A 105 13.62 19.43 3.73
N ASP A 106 12.67 18.60 4.17
CA ASP A 106 12.95 17.45 5.03
C ASP A 106 13.68 16.36 4.26
N SER A 107 13.38 16.20 2.98
CA SER A 107 14.01 15.24 2.08
C SER A 107 14.43 15.90 0.77
N LYS A 108 15.37 15.27 0.06
CA LYS A 108 15.76 15.60 -1.31
C LYS A 108 15.32 14.54 -2.30
N ILE A 109 15.35 13.28 -1.89
CA ILE A 109 15.09 12.11 -2.72
C ILE A 109 14.17 11.19 -1.94
N VAL A 110 12.96 10.98 -2.47
CA VAL A 110 11.91 10.16 -1.85
C VAL A 110 11.49 9.07 -2.83
N ILE A 111 11.39 7.86 -2.35
CA ILE A 111 10.70 6.77 -3.04
C ILE A 111 9.26 6.73 -2.54
N ALA A 112 8.32 7.05 -3.43
CA ALA A 112 6.91 7.08 -3.13
C ALA A 112 6.15 6.10 -4.04
N GLY A 113 5.22 5.36 -3.50
CA GLY A 113 4.45 4.37 -4.25
C GLY A 113 3.44 3.64 -3.39
N GLY A 114 3.22 2.37 -3.70
CA GLY A 114 2.33 1.52 -2.92
C GLY A 114 2.57 0.04 -3.19
N GLN A 115 2.03 -0.76 -2.32
CA GLN A 115 2.08 -2.22 -2.39
C GLN A 115 0.81 -2.80 -1.78
N GLU A 116 0.37 -3.94 -2.28
CA GLU A 116 -0.79 -4.66 -1.73
C GLU A 116 -0.74 -6.13 -2.11
N SER A 117 -1.12 -7.01 -1.21
CA SER A 117 -1.35 -8.42 -1.49
C SER A 117 -2.71 -8.84 -0.94
N MET A 118 -3.76 -8.60 -1.73
CA MET A 118 -5.13 -8.90 -1.32
C MET A 118 -5.35 -10.39 -1.06
N SER A 119 -4.64 -11.25 -1.76
CA SER A 119 -4.71 -12.71 -1.57
C SER A 119 -4.18 -13.19 -0.21
N LEU A 120 -3.36 -12.37 0.46
CA LEU A 120 -2.80 -12.67 1.78
C LEU A 120 -3.49 -11.87 2.91
N ALA A 121 -4.57 -11.17 2.62
CA ALA A 121 -5.39 -10.54 3.65
C ALA A 121 -5.96 -11.62 4.60
N PRO A 122 -5.72 -11.53 5.90
CA PRO A 122 -6.17 -12.54 6.84
C PRO A 122 -7.67 -12.43 7.14
N HIS A 123 -8.24 -13.49 7.66
CA HIS A 123 -9.46 -13.39 8.44
C HIS A 123 -9.10 -13.07 9.89
N SER A 124 -9.86 -12.20 10.54
CA SER A 124 -9.65 -11.79 11.93
C SER A 124 -10.79 -12.22 12.84
N ILE A 125 -10.44 -12.40 14.10
CA ILE A 125 -11.37 -12.78 15.15
C ILE A 125 -11.00 -12.03 16.44
N HIS A 126 -11.98 -11.52 17.18
CA HIS A 126 -11.77 -10.88 18.47
C HIS A 126 -11.81 -11.91 19.61
N LEU A 127 -10.63 -12.37 20.04
CA LEU A 127 -10.49 -13.39 21.10
C LEU A 127 -9.62 -12.96 22.28
N ARG A 128 -9.26 -11.67 22.44
CA ARG A 128 -8.39 -11.24 23.55
C ARG A 128 -9.02 -11.45 24.91
N ASP A 129 -10.33 -11.28 25.00
CA ASP A 129 -11.10 -11.53 26.23
C ASP A 129 -11.58 -13.00 26.36
N GLY A 130 -11.21 -13.84 25.39
CA GLY A 130 -11.69 -15.19 25.27
C GLY A 130 -13.15 -15.25 24.83
N LYS A 131 -13.66 -16.46 24.68
CA LYS A 131 -15.08 -16.73 24.47
C LYS A 131 -15.54 -17.85 25.40
N LYS A 132 -16.43 -17.49 26.33
CA LYS A 132 -16.86 -18.42 27.37
C LYS A 132 -17.87 -19.46 26.85
N LEU A 133 -18.74 -19.09 25.88
CA LEU A 133 -19.80 -19.95 25.35
C LEU A 133 -20.29 -19.45 23.96
N GLY A 134 -20.70 -20.36 23.09
CA GLY A 134 -21.30 -20.07 21.76
C GLY A 134 -20.28 -19.88 20.65
N ASP A 135 -20.77 -19.60 19.43
CA ASP A 135 -19.95 -19.45 18.22
C ASP A 135 -19.28 -18.10 18.13
N THR A 136 -18.25 -17.99 17.29
CA THR A 136 -17.54 -16.73 17.00
C THR A 136 -17.33 -16.61 15.49
N GLU A 137 -17.70 -15.47 14.94
CA GLU A 137 -17.48 -15.16 13.53
C GLU A 137 -16.02 -14.78 13.25
N MET A 138 -15.53 -15.24 12.11
CA MET A 138 -14.29 -14.74 11.52
C MET A 138 -14.64 -13.67 10.49
N ILE A 139 -13.94 -12.53 10.57
CA ILE A 139 -14.16 -11.38 9.70
C ILE A 139 -13.15 -11.43 8.56
N ASP A 140 -13.60 -11.43 7.32
CA ASP A 140 -12.74 -11.25 6.15
C ASP A 140 -12.26 -9.79 6.09
N THR A 141 -10.98 -9.58 6.39
CA THR A 141 -10.39 -8.23 6.42
C THR A 141 -10.24 -7.62 5.03
N LEU A 142 -10.14 -8.43 3.98
CA LEU A 142 -10.16 -7.94 2.60
C LEU A 142 -11.45 -7.16 2.31
N ILE A 143 -12.58 -7.75 2.69
CA ILE A 143 -13.89 -7.11 2.53
C ILE A 143 -14.05 -5.99 3.54
N LYS A 144 -13.88 -6.28 4.83
CA LYS A 144 -14.20 -5.34 5.91
C LYS A 144 -13.40 -4.05 5.87
N ASP A 145 -12.09 -4.15 5.62
CA ASP A 145 -11.16 -3.02 5.69
C ASP A 145 -10.87 -2.40 4.31
N GLY A 146 -11.07 -3.15 3.23
CA GLY A 146 -10.73 -2.71 1.88
C GLY A 146 -11.91 -2.43 0.96
N LEU A 147 -13.01 -3.17 1.07
CA LEU A 147 -14.07 -3.18 0.06
C LEU A 147 -15.47 -2.84 0.58
N TRP A 148 -15.64 -2.66 1.88
CA TRP A 148 -16.93 -2.34 2.50
C TRP A 148 -17.01 -0.87 2.89
N ASP A 149 -18.06 -0.18 2.41
CA ASP A 149 -18.33 1.19 2.82
C ASP A 149 -18.74 1.21 4.30
N ALA A 150 -17.90 1.82 5.13
CA ALA A 150 -18.09 1.86 6.58
C ALA A 150 -19.28 2.75 7.01
N PHE A 151 -19.75 3.64 6.14
CA PHE A 151 -20.81 4.62 6.43
C PHE A 151 -22.16 4.16 5.90
N HIS A 152 -22.22 3.62 4.68
CA HIS A 152 -23.46 3.25 4.01
C HIS A 152 -23.76 1.74 4.08
N GLY A 153 -22.76 0.92 4.46
CA GLY A 153 -22.97 -0.50 4.72
C GLY A 153 -23.15 -1.35 3.45
N TYR A 154 -22.48 -1.01 2.34
CA TYR A 154 -22.49 -1.80 1.12
C TYR A 154 -21.09 -1.94 0.50
N HIS A 155 -20.95 -2.91 -0.39
CA HIS A 155 -19.69 -3.20 -1.07
C HIS A 155 -19.31 -2.11 -2.07
N MET A 156 -18.02 -1.80 -2.23
CA MET A 156 -17.52 -0.79 -3.18
C MET A 156 -17.92 -1.06 -4.63
N GLY A 157 -18.24 -2.30 -4.99
CA GLY A 157 -18.86 -2.63 -6.28
C GLY A 157 -20.19 -1.90 -6.50
N MET A 158 -21.02 -1.79 -5.46
CA MET A 158 -22.27 -1.02 -5.54
C MET A 158 -22.01 0.48 -5.70
N THR A 159 -20.94 0.99 -5.08
CA THR A 159 -20.51 2.37 -5.31
C THR A 159 -20.16 2.59 -6.78
N ALA A 160 -19.44 1.65 -7.39
CA ALA A 160 -19.10 1.73 -8.82
C ALA A 160 -20.36 1.72 -9.72
N GLU A 161 -21.32 0.85 -9.43
CA GLU A 161 -22.60 0.81 -10.18
C GLU A 161 -23.38 2.13 -10.02
N ASN A 162 -23.46 2.67 -8.79
CA ASN A 162 -24.12 3.96 -8.53
C ASN A 162 -23.46 5.11 -9.32
N VAL A 163 -22.12 5.11 -9.41
CA VAL A 163 -21.38 6.12 -10.18
C VAL A 163 -21.61 5.91 -11.67
N ALA A 164 -21.58 4.68 -12.15
CA ALA A 164 -21.83 4.36 -13.56
C ALA A 164 -23.25 4.82 -14.00
N GLU A 165 -24.26 4.54 -13.20
CA GLU A 165 -25.62 4.99 -13.45
C GLU A 165 -25.74 6.52 -13.41
N LYS A 166 -25.24 7.17 -12.35
CA LYS A 166 -25.37 8.62 -12.15
C LYS A 166 -24.67 9.43 -13.22
N PHE A 167 -23.50 8.99 -13.65
CA PHE A 167 -22.64 9.73 -14.59
C PHE A 167 -22.62 9.11 -16.00
N GLN A 168 -23.46 8.11 -16.26
CA GLN A 168 -23.57 7.41 -17.55
C GLN A 168 -22.23 6.89 -18.06
N VAL A 169 -21.41 6.32 -17.15
CA VAL A 169 -20.12 5.74 -17.48
C VAL A 169 -20.33 4.29 -17.92
N THR A 170 -19.96 3.98 -19.15
CA THR A 170 -20.02 2.61 -19.69
C THR A 170 -18.77 1.82 -19.28
N ARG A 171 -18.87 0.50 -19.40
CA ARG A 171 -17.74 -0.40 -19.17
C ARG A 171 -16.72 -0.25 -20.31
#